data_45f0c7723ec5356f89bea88f5e9b6898
#
_entry.id   45f0c7723ec5356f89bea88f5e9b6898
#
_cell.length_a   1.000
_cell.length_b   1.000
_cell.length_c   1.000
_cell.angle_alpha   90.00
_cell.angle_beta   90.00
_cell.angle_gamma   90.00
#
_symmetry.space_group_name_H-M   'P 1'
#
loop_
_entity.id
_entity.type
_entity.pdbx_description
1 polymer ?
#
loop_
_entity_poly.entity_id
_entity_poly.type
_entity_poly.pdbx_seq_one_letter_code
_entity_poly.pdbx_strand_id
1 'polypeptide(L)'
;MKLTTEEKAKLKSNIEKIKAYIEAEISPKLCGEAITVYFGNVVHFANGTTGKQYRLYVDGRSVCGGAGNLCMNLLQTGTQEFGCSDFCTRSDAGLELIHSWPAIKQELLQKVQNVAERKSSLDNFEL
;
A
#
# COMPACT_ATOMS: atom_id res chain seq x y z
N MET A 1 10.30 -3.63 18.01
CA MET A 1 10.09 -2.44 18.87
C MET A 1 8.82 -2.63 19.68
N LYS A 2 8.89 -2.31 20.96
CA LYS A 2 7.74 -2.46 21.86
C LYS A 2 7.07 -1.10 22.06
N LEU A 3 5.78 -1.01 21.73
CA LEU A 3 5.01 0.20 21.88
C LEU A 3 4.17 0.17 23.15
N THR A 4 3.96 1.33 23.74
CA THR A 4 3.00 1.50 24.83
C THR A 4 1.58 1.36 24.30
N THR A 5 0.61 1.23 25.21
CA THR A 5 -0.81 1.17 24.84
C THR A 5 -1.26 2.43 24.10
N GLU A 6 -0.80 3.60 24.53
CA GLU A 6 -1.11 4.87 23.87
C GLU A 6 -0.50 4.95 22.48
N GLU A 7 0.74 4.51 22.32
CA GLU A 7 1.43 4.48 21.03
C GLU A 7 0.74 3.53 20.06
N LYS A 8 0.30 2.37 20.53
CA LYS A 8 -0.47 1.43 19.69
C LYS A 8 -1.79 2.04 19.22
N ALA A 9 -2.47 2.77 20.09
CA ALA A 9 -3.71 3.45 19.72
C ALA A 9 -3.47 4.53 18.65
N LYS A 10 -2.40 5.29 18.77
CA LYS A 10 -2.01 6.31 17.78
C LYS A 10 -1.65 5.65 16.44
N LEU A 11 -0.90 4.56 16.49
CA LEU A 11 -0.52 3.80 15.29
C LEU A 11 -1.77 3.33 14.56
N LYS A 12 -2.69 2.70 15.27
CA LYS A 12 -3.96 2.23 14.70
C LYS A 12 -4.76 3.37 14.07
N SER A 13 -4.89 4.49 14.78
CA SER A 13 -5.62 5.66 14.29
C SER A 13 -4.98 6.21 13.01
N ASN A 14 -3.66 6.30 12.96
CA ASN A 14 -2.97 6.80 11.78
C ASN A 14 -3.10 5.87 10.58
N ILE A 15 -3.06 4.56 10.81
CA ILE A 15 -3.26 3.58 9.74
C ILE A 15 -4.69 3.66 9.20
N GLU A 16 -5.67 3.87 10.07
CA GLU A 16 -7.06 4.07 9.64
C GLU A 16 -7.21 5.32 8.76
N LYS A 17 -6.48 6.39 9.07
CA LYS A 17 -6.45 7.59 8.23
C LYS A 17 -5.85 7.33 6.86
N ILE A 18 -4.76 6.57 6.81
CA ILE A 18 -4.15 6.15 5.55
C ILE A 18 -5.12 5.31 4.73
N LYS A 19 -5.77 4.34 5.37
CA LYS A 19 -6.78 3.51 4.72
C LYS A 19 -7.91 4.33 4.14
N ALA A 20 -8.46 5.26 4.94
CA ALA A 20 -9.53 6.14 4.48
C ALA A 20 -9.10 7.00 3.29
N TYR A 21 -7.89 7.53 3.32
CA TYR A 21 -7.34 8.29 2.19
C TYR A 21 -7.24 7.45 0.93
N ILE A 22 -6.70 6.24 1.04
CA ILE A 22 -6.56 5.33 -0.10
C ILE A 22 -7.93 4.98 -0.67
N GLU A 23 -8.91 4.68 0.18
CA GLU A 23 -10.26 4.35 -0.26
C GLU A 23 -10.98 5.53 -0.94
N ALA A 24 -10.72 6.75 -0.49
CA ALA A 24 -11.36 7.95 -1.04
C ALA A 24 -10.65 8.50 -2.27
N GLU A 25 -9.32 8.54 -2.26
CA GLU A 25 -8.53 9.28 -3.24
C GLU A 25 -7.76 8.40 -4.23
N ILE A 26 -7.54 7.15 -3.92
CA ILE A 26 -6.71 6.27 -4.75
C ILE A 26 -7.55 5.21 -5.43
N SER A 27 -8.19 4.34 -4.65
CA SER A 27 -8.90 3.17 -5.18
C SER A 27 -9.95 3.52 -6.25
N PRO A 28 -10.80 4.54 -6.07
CA PRO A 28 -11.81 4.86 -7.09
C PRO A 28 -11.23 5.34 -8.41
N LYS A 29 -9.98 5.83 -8.39
CA LYS A 29 -9.32 6.40 -9.57
C LYS A 29 -8.47 5.39 -10.31
N LEU A 30 -8.40 4.16 -9.83
CA LEU A 30 -7.60 3.10 -10.45
C LEU A 30 -8.32 2.37 -11.57
N CYS A 31 -9.61 2.60 -11.75
CA CYS A 31 -10.40 1.95 -12.79
C CYS A 31 -10.34 0.41 -12.72
N GLY A 32 -10.29 -0.13 -11.51
CA GLY A 32 -10.19 -1.57 -11.28
C GLY A 32 -8.79 -2.17 -11.38
N GLU A 33 -7.77 -1.37 -11.67
CA GLU A 33 -6.40 -1.86 -11.69
C GLU A 33 -5.86 -2.08 -10.28
N ALA A 34 -5.07 -3.14 -10.13
CA ALA A 34 -4.32 -3.40 -8.91
C ALA A 34 -2.94 -2.76 -9.02
N ILE A 35 -2.52 -2.11 -7.96
CA ILE A 35 -1.19 -1.49 -7.89
C ILE A 35 -0.45 -1.97 -6.65
N THR A 36 0.88 -1.91 -6.73
CA THR A 36 1.75 -2.33 -5.64
C THR A 36 2.82 -1.29 -5.39
N VAL A 37 3.04 -0.99 -4.11
CA VAL A 37 4.11 -0.10 -3.67
C VAL A 37 4.98 -0.87 -2.69
N TYR A 38 6.28 -0.85 -2.89
CA TYR A 38 7.24 -1.46 -1.99
C TYR A 38 7.81 -0.39 -1.06
N PHE A 39 7.95 -0.76 0.21
CA PHE A 39 8.50 0.15 1.21
C PHE A 39 9.29 -0.63 2.27
N GLY A 40 9.99 0.10 3.13
CA GLY A 40 10.85 -0.49 4.14
C GLY A 40 12.28 -0.68 3.64
N ASN A 41 13.07 -1.41 4.42
CA ASN A 41 14.47 -1.66 4.10
C ASN A 41 14.61 -2.65 2.95
N VAL A 42 15.64 -2.43 2.13
CA VAL A 42 16.01 -3.40 1.10
C VAL A 42 16.50 -4.68 1.76
N VAL A 43 16.02 -5.82 1.30
CA VAL A 43 16.47 -7.13 1.76
C VAL A 43 17.11 -7.89 0.60
N HIS A 44 18.09 -8.72 0.94
CA HIS A 44 18.79 -9.59 0.00
C HIS A 44 18.32 -11.02 0.22
N PHE A 45 17.77 -11.62 -0.81
CA PHE A 45 17.29 -12.99 -0.75
C PHE A 45 18.40 -13.97 -1.11
N ALA A 46 18.26 -15.21 -0.66
CA ALA A 46 19.25 -16.26 -0.89
C ALA A 46 19.48 -16.58 -2.39
N ASN A 47 18.50 -16.29 -3.23
CA ASN A 47 18.61 -16.48 -4.69
C ASN A 47 19.34 -15.34 -5.41
N GLY A 48 19.93 -14.41 -4.67
CA GLY A 48 20.65 -13.27 -5.24
C GLY A 48 19.79 -12.07 -5.61
N THR A 49 18.48 -12.16 -5.47
CA THR A 49 17.60 -11.02 -5.72
C THR A 49 17.52 -10.10 -4.49
N THR A 50 17.05 -8.88 -4.71
CA THR A 50 16.81 -7.91 -3.65
C THR A 50 15.38 -7.40 -3.72
N GLY A 51 14.88 -6.89 -2.59
CA GLY A 51 13.56 -6.26 -2.52
C GLY A 51 13.40 -5.48 -1.23
N LYS A 52 12.33 -4.77 -1.11
CA LYS A 52 11.97 -4.12 0.16
C LYS A 52 11.26 -5.12 1.05
N GLN A 53 11.30 -4.88 2.36
CA GLN A 53 10.75 -5.79 3.35
C GLN A 53 9.23 -5.95 3.23
N TYR A 54 8.53 -4.87 2.88
CA TYR A 54 7.07 -4.84 2.82
C TYR A 54 6.56 -4.42 1.46
N ARG A 55 5.38 -4.93 1.14
CA ARG A 55 4.65 -4.57 -0.06
C ARG A 55 3.25 -4.14 0.33
N LEU A 56 2.86 -2.94 -0.07
CA LEU A 56 1.49 -2.47 0.02
C LEU A 56 0.81 -2.74 -1.31
N TYR A 57 -0.24 -3.55 -1.27
CA TYR A 57 -1.03 -3.88 -2.45
C TYR A 57 -2.39 -3.23 -2.34
N VAL A 58 -2.76 -2.47 -3.35
CA VAL A 58 -4.06 -1.81 -3.42
C VAL A 58 -4.80 -2.32 -4.64
N ASP A 59 -5.95 -2.91 -4.39
CA ASP A 59 -6.85 -3.40 -5.43
C ASP A 59 -8.12 -2.55 -5.38
N GLY A 60 -8.44 -1.88 -6.48
CA GLY A 60 -9.60 -1.01 -6.55
C GLY A 60 -10.95 -1.71 -6.52
N ARG A 61 -10.99 -3.06 -6.54
CA ARG A 61 -12.25 -3.80 -6.62
C ARG A 61 -12.93 -4.01 -5.28
N SER A 62 -12.16 -4.19 -4.23
CA SER A 62 -12.73 -4.43 -2.91
C SER A 62 -11.74 -4.08 -1.84
N VAL A 63 -12.19 -4.15 -0.59
CA VAL A 63 -11.30 -3.96 0.51
C VAL A 63 -11.46 -4.96 1.56
N CYS A 64 -10.68 -4.81 2.57
CA CYS A 64 -10.86 -5.42 3.87
C CYS A 64 -12.13 -4.86 4.52
N GLY A 65 -13.26 -5.35 4.08
CA GLY A 65 -14.56 -4.94 4.58
C GLY A 65 -15.10 -3.63 4.02
N GLY A 66 -14.64 -3.21 2.85
CA GLY A 66 -15.13 -1.98 2.26
C GLY A 66 -14.63 -1.74 0.86
N ALA A 67 -14.40 -0.49 0.47
CA ALA A 67 -14.08 -0.08 -0.89
C ALA A 67 -12.56 0.03 -1.12
N GLY A 68 -11.92 -0.74 -1.87
CA GLY A 68 -10.50 -0.71 -2.19
C GLY A 68 -9.69 -1.69 -1.33
N ASN A 69 -9.22 -2.73 -1.89
CA ASN A 69 -8.50 -3.76 -1.17
C ASN A 69 -7.10 -3.27 -0.77
N LEU A 70 -6.82 -3.32 0.52
CA LEU A 70 -5.54 -2.91 1.08
C LEU A 70 -4.90 -4.10 1.78
N CYS A 71 -3.83 -4.63 1.19
CA CYS A 71 -3.12 -5.79 1.71
C CYS A 71 -1.64 -5.51 1.85
N MET A 72 -0.99 -6.24 2.73
CA MET A 72 0.44 -6.19 2.94
C MET A 72 1.04 -7.58 2.84
N ASN A 73 2.17 -7.69 2.15
CA ASN A 73 2.95 -8.91 2.10
C ASN A 73 4.33 -8.68 2.69
N LEU A 74 4.81 -9.65 3.44
CA LEU A 74 6.21 -9.69 3.82
C LEU A 74 6.99 -10.35 2.69
N LEU A 75 7.81 -9.58 2.00
CA LEU A 75 8.59 -10.09 0.87
C LEU A 75 9.51 -11.22 1.26
N GLN A 76 9.98 -11.20 2.48
CA GLN A 76 10.91 -12.21 3.00
C GLN A 76 10.30 -13.61 3.02
N THR A 77 9.01 -13.73 3.21
CA THR A 77 8.30 -15.01 3.17
C THR A 77 7.78 -15.32 1.77
N GLY A 78 7.64 -14.29 0.94
CA GLY A 78 7.23 -14.38 -0.47
C GLY A 78 5.79 -14.81 -0.69
N THR A 79 5.09 -15.21 0.33
CA THR A 79 3.81 -15.90 0.15
C THR A 79 2.70 -15.48 1.09
N GLN A 80 3.01 -14.83 2.22
CA GLN A 80 1.97 -14.43 3.17
C GLN A 80 1.39 -13.08 2.81
N GLU A 81 0.08 -13.06 2.59
CA GLU A 81 -0.68 -11.84 2.44
C GLU A 81 -1.38 -11.50 3.75
N PHE A 82 -1.36 -10.21 4.08
CA PHE A 82 -2.00 -9.70 5.28
C PHE A 82 -3.08 -8.70 4.88
N GLY A 83 -4.22 -8.78 5.54
CA GLY A 83 -5.26 -7.77 5.41
C GLY A 83 -4.83 -6.46 6.07
N CYS A 84 -5.59 -5.40 5.85
CA CYS A 84 -5.27 -4.09 6.40
C CYS A 84 -5.22 -4.08 7.93
N SER A 85 -5.90 -5.01 8.60
CA SER A 85 -5.84 -5.16 10.07
C SER A 85 -4.46 -5.55 10.57
N ASP A 86 -3.64 -6.20 9.75
CA ASP A 86 -2.31 -6.64 10.17
C ASP A 86 -1.35 -5.47 10.39
N PHE A 87 -1.55 -4.36 9.70
CA PHE A 87 -0.78 -3.14 9.97
C PHE A 87 -1.02 -2.62 11.39
N CYS A 88 -2.20 -2.85 11.93
CA CYS A 88 -2.56 -2.40 13.29
C CYS A 88 -2.01 -3.32 14.36
N THR A 89 -1.82 -4.59 14.05
CA THR A 89 -1.35 -5.60 15.02
C THR A 89 0.16 -5.80 14.96
N ARG A 90 0.80 -5.50 13.84
CA ARG A 90 2.24 -5.65 13.64
C ARG A 90 2.91 -4.30 13.72
N SER A 91 3.36 -3.95 14.90
CA SER A 91 3.91 -2.61 15.18
C SER A 91 5.08 -2.21 14.30
N ASP A 92 5.97 -3.15 13.98
CA ASP A 92 7.14 -2.87 13.13
C ASP A 92 6.72 -2.51 11.69
N ALA A 93 5.82 -3.29 11.12
CA ALA A 93 5.29 -3.04 9.78
C ALA A 93 4.44 -1.76 9.73
N GLY A 94 3.61 -1.57 10.74
CA GLY A 94 2.78 -0.38 10.86
C GLY A 94 3.61 0.90 10.99
N LEU A 95 4.63 0.88 11.83
CA LEU A 95 5.54 2.03 11.99
C LEU A 95 6.28 2.34 10.70
N GLU A 96 6.73 1.32 9.98
CA GLU A 96 7.39 1.52 8.69
C GLU A 96 6.44 2.12 7.65
N LEU A 97 5.18 1.69 7.65
CA LEU A 97 4.16 2.28 6.79
C LEU A 97 3.98 3.77 7.08
N ILE A 98 3.86 4.14 8.36
CA ILE A 98 3.71 5.53 8.77
C ILE A 98 4.95 6.34 8.38
N HIS A 99 6.13 5.81 8.67
CA HIS A 99 7.39 6.49 8.36
C HIS A 99 7.55 6.74 6.86
N SER A 100 7.19 5.75 6.05
CA SER A 100 7.34 5.81 4.60
C SER A 100 6.13 6.43 3.88
N TRP A 101 5.10 6.79 4.62
CA TRP A 101 3.84 7.25 4.01
C TRP A 101 4.00 8.41 3.04
N PRO A 102 4.80 9.47 3.31
CA PRO A 102 4.94 10.55 2.33
C PRO A 102 5.42 10.07 0.97
N ALA A 103 6.38 9.16 0.93
CA ALA A 103 6.88 8.57 -0.31
C ALA A 103 5.86 7.62 -0.95
N ILE A 104 5.18 6.82 -0.15
CA ILE A 104 4.12 5.92 -0.61
C ILE A 104 2.98 6.72 -1.24
N LYS A 105 2.55 7.79 -0.59
CA LYS A 105 1.50 8.66 -1.09
C LYS A 105 1.85 9.23 -2.47
N GLN A 106 3.07 9.71 -2.63
CA GLN A 106 3.55 10.24 -3.91
C GLN A 106 3.51 9.17 -5.00
N GLU A 107 3.96 7.97 -4.71
CA GLU A 107 3.94 6.87 -5.66
C GLU A 107 2.52 6.45 -6.02
N LEU A 108 1.61 6.41 -5.06
CA LEU A 108 0.20 6.11 -5.31
C LEU A 108 -0.43 7.16 -6.23
N LEU A 109 -0.17 8.43 -5.98
CA LEU A 109 -0.68 9.52 -6.83
C LEU A 109 -0.11 9.45 -8.24
N GLN A 110 1.17 9.10 -8.38
CA GLN A 110 1.78 8.91 -9.70
C GLN A 110 1.12 7.76 -10.46
N LYS A 111 0.83 6.66 -9.78
CA LYS A 111 0.15 5.51 -10.40
C LYS A 111 -1.27 5.85 -10.84
N VAL A 112 -2.00 6.63 -10.05
CA VAL A 112 -3.32 7.14 -10.43
C VAL A 112 -3.22 7.99 -11.70
N GLN A 113 -2.24 8.88 -11.76
CA GLN A 113 -2.00 9.70 -12.94
C GLN A 113 -1.67 8.86 -14.17
N ASN A 114 -0.84 7.84 -14.02
CA ASN A 114 -0.50 6.93 -15.11
C ASN A 114 -1.74 6.21 -15.67
N VAL A 115 -2.64 5.78 -14.80
CA VAL A 115 -3.91 5.17 -15.22
C VAL A 115 -4.75 6.18 -16.02
N ALA A 116 -4.87 7.40 -15.52
CA ALA A 116 -5.62 8.45 -16.19
C ALA A 116 -5.06 8.78 -17.58
N GLU A 117 -3.73 8.85 -17.68
CA GLU A 117 -3.06 9.11 -18.96
C GLU A 117 -3.29 7.99 -19.98
N ARG A 118 -3.18 6.72 -19.55
CA ARG A 118 -3.45 5.59 -20.43
C ARG A 118 -4.89 5.59 -20.92
N LYS A 119 -5.83 5.91 -20.03
CA LYS A 119 -7.25 5.99 -20.39
C LYS A 119 -7.52 7.13 -21.37
N SER A 120 -6.87 8.27 -21.15
CA SER A 120 -6.97 9.43 -22.06
C SER A 120 -6.42 9.11 -23.46
N SER A 121 -5.42 8.24 -23.56
CA SER A 121 -4.86 7.83 -24.85
C SER A 121 -5.88 7.15 -25.75
N LEU A 122 -6.90 6.53 -25.17
CA LEU A 122 -7.99 5.92 -25.95
C LEU A 122 -8.78 6.97 -26.73
N ASP A 123 -9.06 8.12 -26.10
CA ASP A 123 -9.84 9.19 -26.71
C ASP A 123 -9.02 10.03 -27.70
N ASN A 124 -7.72 10.09 -27.51
CA ASN A 124 -6.81 10.96 -28.28
C ASN A 124 -5.93 10.19 -29.27
N PHE A 125 -6.28 8.93 -29.55
CA PHE A 125 -5.47 8.08 -30.40
C PHE A 125 -5.49 8.56 -31.86
N GLU A 126 -4.29 8.68 -32.45
CA GLU A 126 -4.08 8.95 -33.86
C GLU A 126 -2.99 8.01 -34.39
N LEU A 127 -3.16 7.50 -35.61
CA LEU A 127 -2.15 6.66 -36.26
C LEU A 127 -0.93 7.46 -36.68
#